data_5a472b379aa37f6febbd336186042d9e
#
_entry.id   5a472b379aa37f6febbd336186042d9e
#
_cell.length_a   1.000
_cell.length_b   1.000
_cell.length_c   1.000
_cell.angle_alpha   90.00
_cell.angle_beta   90.00
_cell.angle_gamma   90.00
#
_symmetry.space_group_name_H-M   'P 1'
#
loop_
_entity.id
_entity.type
_entity.pdbx_description
1 polymer ?
#
loop_
_entity_poly.entity_id
_entity_poly.type
_entity_poly.pdbx_seq_one_letter_code
_entity_poly.pdbx_strand_id
1 'polypeptide(L)'
;ELYLISPLTEPERFLNKEYFLTAQQRDIERQILKKIWAERTGAYWFTGLPGTGKTLLLYDIAMKLSGKQRVCMIHCGESKKDWKRLHERLRRVEYLPDSEIGAKCGLEEYSAVLVDEAHLLEPGARELLAGISTRRPVIFSGDCEDVISPDELGESAEMVWKSVPGVQTFRMTNRIRTNAELSVFIQNMMRLTRGKGRRMYPHVSAGYGNDEEEAEKLLKGYLALGYRYFEENAGSSEDVERLVVLLDERYFYDETGYLRSGNRSVRRLFHRLNQAKEELAFVVKKNEEVYSVILGLLQAM
;
A
#
# COMPACT_ATOMS: atom_id res chain seq x y z
N GLU A 1 14.87 14.12 -12.62
CA GLU A 1 14.58 12.95 -11.77
C GLU A 1 13.82 13.44 -10.54
N LEU A 2 12.57 13.03 -10.44
CA LEU A 2 11.78 13.24 -9.22
C LEU A 2 12.34 12.31 -8.15
N TYR A 3 12.93 12.87 -7.10
CA TYR A 3 13.45 12.08 -5.98
C TYR A 3 12.29 11.51 -5.17
N LEU A 4 11.95 10.27 -5.48
CA LEU A 4 10.95 9.49 -4.77
C LEU A 4 11.65 8.64 -3.74
N ILE A 5 11.57 9.08 -2.52
CA ILE A 5 12.19 8.36 -1.41
C ILE A 5 11.11 7.69 -0.53
N SER A 6 11.51 6.63 0.14
CA SER A 6 10.74 6.05 1.23
C SER A 6 11.37 6.48 2.55
N PRO A 7 10.62 7.13 3.44
CA PRO A 7 11.15 7.49 4.76
C PRO A 7 11.73 6.29 5.52
N LEU A 8 11.14 5.11 5.29
CA LEU A 8 11.51 3.88 6.00
C LEU A 8 12.73 3.17 5.41
N THR A 9 12.95 3.25 4.09
CA THR A 9 14.09 2.59 3.42
C THR A 9 15.26 3.54 3.19
N GLU A 10 14.99 4.85 3.07
CA GLU A 10 15.99 5.89 2.84
C GLU A 10 15.88 7.01 3.89
N PRO A 11 16.01 6.70 5.20
CA PRO A 11 15.76 7.67 6.27
C PRO A 11 16.68 8.89 6.21
N GLU A 12 17.93 8.74 5.79
CA GLU A 12 18.89 9.87 5.69
C GLU A 12 18.44 10.88 4.63
N ARG A 13 18.04 10.43 3.46
CA ARG A 13 17.53 11.30 2.40
C ARG A 13 16.25 12.01 2.81
N PHE A 14 15.37 11.29 3.51
CA PHE A 14 14.15 11.89 4.05
C PHE A 14 14.46 12.99 5.07
N LEU A 15 15.36 12.74 6.02
CA LEU A 15 15.76 13.70 7.05
C LEU A 15 16.48 14.92 6.46
N ASN A 16 17.23 14.73 5.39
CA ASN A 16 17.88 15.81 4.63
C ASN A 16 16.92 16.58 3.70
N LYS A 17 15.64 16.20 3.68
CA LYS A 17 14.61 16.77 2.78
C LYS A 17 14.94 16.64 1.30
N GLU A 18 15.58 15.56 0.90
CA GLU A 18 15.91 15.25 -0.48
C GLU A 18 14.74 14.63 -1.23
N TYR A 19 13.54 15.17 -1.07
CA TYR A 19 12.33 14.72 -1.73
C TYR A 19 11.42 15.89 -2.07
N PHE A 20 10.49 15.63 -2.99
CA PHE A 20 9.44 16.59 -3.34
C PHE A 20 8.06 15.95 -3.22
N LEU A 21 7.16 16.63 -2.57
CA LEU A 21 5.74 16.28 -2.62
C LEU A 21 5.14 16.72 -3.95
N THR A 22 4.28 15.90 -4.54
CA THR A 22 3.50 16.28 -5.72
C THR A 22 2.55 17.44 -5.39
N ALA A 23 2.00 18.09 -6.41
CA ALA A 23 1.01 19.14 -6.21
C ALA A 23 -0.20 18.64 -5.40
N GLN A 24 -0.67 17.42 -5.69
CA GLN A 24 -1.78 16.80 -4.97
C GLN A 24 -1.42 16.52 -3.50
N GLN A 25 -0.25 15.95 -3.24
CA GLN A 25 0.21 15.70 -1.86
C GLN A 25 0.31 17.00 -1.06
N ARG A 26 0.90 18.05 -1.65
CA ARG A 26 0.99 19.37 -0.99
C ARG A 26 -0.37 20.00 -0.72
N ASP A 27 -1.34 19.79 -1.60
CA ASP A 27 -2.69 20.30 -1.39
C ASP A 27 -3.40 19.58 -0.25
N ILE A 28 -3.34 18.25 -0.22
CA ILE A 28 -3.88 17.42 0.87
C ILE A 28 -3.23 17.81 2.20
N GLU A 29 -1.91 17.89 2.24
CA GLU A 29 -1.16 18.30 3.43
C GLU A 29 -1.61 19.66 3.95
N ARG A 30 -1.70 20.66 3.07
CA ARG A 30 -2.13 22.01 3.42
C ARG A 30 -3.52 22.03 4.00
N GLN A 31 -4.45 21.29 3.41
CA GLN A 31 -5.83 21.18 3.90
C GLN A 31 -5.88 20.57 5.29
N ILE A 32 -5.17 19.44 5.50
CA ILE A 32 -5.11 18.75 6.79
C ILE A 32 -4.50 19.67 7.85
N LEU A 33 -3.31 20.22 7.60
CA LEU A 33 -2.62 21.07 8.57
C LEU A 33 -3.41 22.33 8.92
N LYS A 34 -4.04 22.98 7.93
CA LYS A 34 -4.89 24.16 8.17
C LYS A 34 -6.01 23.85 9.17
N LYS A 35 -6.65 22.70 9.02
CA LYS A 35 -7.74 22.28 9.91
C LYS A 35 -7.24 21.88 11.29
N ILE A 36 -6.16 21.10 11.36
CA ILE A 36 -5.54 20.72 12.63
C ILE A 36 -5.14 21.95 13.45
N TRP A 37 -4.57 22.96 12.80
CA TRP A 37 -4.17 24.19 13.51
C TRP A 37 -5.37 25.03 13.96
N ALA A 38 -6.49 24.97 13.25
CA ALA A 38 -7.71 25.68 13.64
C ALA A 38 -8.49 24.95 14.74
N GLU A 39 -8.70 23.66 14.60
CA GLU A 39 -9.64 22.88 15.41
C GLU A 39 -8.95 22.06 16.51
N ARG A 40 -7.68 21.66 16.30
CA ARG A 40 -6.88 20.81 17.19
C ARG A 40 -7.47 19.42 17.49
N THR A 41 -8.46 19.02 16.70
CA THR A 41 -9.16 17.74 16.78
C THR A 41 -9.49 17.27 15.37
N GLY A 42 -10.10 16.10 15.25
CA GLY A 42 -10.63 15.58 13.99
C GLY A 42 -9.95 14.32 13.48
N ALA A 43 -10.66 13.64 12.61
CA ALA A 43 -10.19 12.47 11.91
C ALA A 43 -9.95 12.80 10.43
N TYR A 44 -8.76 12.49 9.94
CA TYR A 44 -8.33 12.76 8.56
C TYR A 44 -7.86 11.46 7.95
N TRP A 45 -8.46 11.07 6.84
CA TRP A 45 -8.16 9.84 6.15
C TRP A 45 -7.71 10.14 4.72
N PHE A 46 -6.51 9.73 4.34
CA PHE A 46 -6.11 9.76 2.95
C PHE A 46 -5.78 8.37 2.42
N THR A 47 -6.38 8.07 1.27
CA THR A 47 -6.25 6.79 0.60
C THR A 47 -5.53 6.96 -0.73
N GLY A 48 -5.00 5.87 -1.23
CA GLY A 48 -4.39 5.81 -2.55
C GLY A 48 -3.86 4.42 -2.81
N LEU A 49 -3.66 4.11 -4.08
CA LEU A 49 -3.04 2.86 -4.46
C LEU A 49 -1.60 2.76 -3.93
N PRO A 50 -1.04 1.55 -3.81
CA PRO A 50 0.37 1.38 -3.50
C PRO A 50 1.24 2.23 -4.43
N GLY A 51 2.33 2.81 -3.91
CA GLY A 51 3.23 3.66 -4.67
C GLY A 51 2.77 5.12 -4.88
N THR A 52 1.67 5.57 -4.30
CA THR A 52 1.24 6.98 -4.36
C THR A 52 1.96 7.89 -3.34
N GLY A 53 2.84 7.33 -2.51
CA GLY A 53 3.63 8.08 -1.53
C GLY A 53 2.87 8.44 -0.24
N LYS A 54 1.90 7.62 0.17
CA LYS A 54 1.14 7.81 1.43
C LYS A 54 2.04 7.94 2.65
N THR A 55 2.94 6.99 2.85
CA THR A 55 3.90 6.99 3.96
C THR A 55 4.77 8.25 3.96
N LEU A 56 5.23 8.69 2.78
CA LEU A 56 6.03 9.92 2.66
C LEU A 56 5.22 11.15 3.10
N LEU A 57 3.98 11.28 2.64
CA LEU A 57 3.09 12.36 3.02
C LEU A 57 2.79 12.34 4.53
N LEU A 58 2.53 11.15 5.09
CA LEU A 58 2.24 10.99 6.50
C LEU A 58 3.42 11.45 7.38
N TYR A 59 4.65 11.04 7.03
CA TYR A 59 5.85 11.47 7.73
C TYR A 59 6.16 12.97 7.55
N ASP A 60 5.89 13.55 6.38
CA ASP A 60 6.07 14.99 6.19
C ASP A 60 5.11 15.80 7.08
N ILE A 61 3.84 15.36 7.19
CA ILE A 61 2.87 15.92 8.13
C ILE A 61 3.35 15.75 9.58
N ALA A 62 3.85 14.55 9.95
CA ALA A 62 4.37 14.29 11.29
C ALA A 62 5.52 15.24 11.66
N MET A 63 6.46 15.46 10.75
CA MET A 63 7.57 16.40 10.96
C MET A 63 7.08 17.84 11.20
N LYS A 64 6.08 18.28 10.46
CA LYS A 64 5.51 19.63 10.62
C LYS A 64 4.75 19.79 11.94
N LEU A 65 4.00 18.78 12.34
CA LEU A 65 3.28 18.78 13.62
C LEU A 65 4.22 18.65 14.82
N SER A 66 5.31 17.88 14.69
CA SER A 66 6.28 17.65 15.77
C SER A 66 7.21 18.83 16.04
N GLY A 67 7.13 19.91 15.30
CA GLY A 67 8.01 21.07 15.45
C GLY A 67 8.04 21.66 16.88
N LYS A 68 6.93 21.62 17.61
CA LYS A 68 6.82 22.14 18.97
C LYS A 68 6.32 21.13 20.00
N GLN A 69 5.68 20.05 19.56
CA GLN A 69 4.98 19.10 20.43
C GLN A 69 5.30 17.66 20.02
N ARG A 70 5.06 16.71 20.93
CA ARG A 70 5.24 15.28 20.64
C ARG A 70 4.06 14.77 19.83
N VAL A 71 4.34 13.97 18.81
CA VAL A 71 3.34 13.25 18.01
C VAL A 71 3.62 11.76 18.08
N CYS A 72 2.59 10.94 17.97
CA CYS A 72 2.71 9.48 17.90
C CYS A 72 2.58 9.01 16.47
N MET A 73 3.49 8.16 16.02
CA MET A 73 3.43 7.46 14.75
C MET A 73 3.18 5.98 14.99
N ILE A 74 2.13 5.46 14.40
CA ILE A 74 1.74 4.05 14.46
C ILE A 74 1.90 3.45 13.07
N HIS A 75 2.61 2.32 12.98
CA HIS A 75 2.65 1.50 11.78
C HIS A 75 1.89 0.21 12.02
N CYS A 76 0.92 -0.09 11.14
CA CYS A 76 0.16 -1.33 11.21
C CYS A 76 0.82 -2.42 10.37
N GLY A 77 0.74 -3.67 10.84
CA GLY A 77 1.34 -4.82 10.19
C GLY A 77 2.76 -5.12 10.69
N GLU A 78 3.56 -5.80 9.86
CA GLU A 78 4.88 -6.27 10.27
C GLU A 78 5.83 -5.13 10.68
N SER A 79 6.46 -5.30 11.84
CA SER A 79 7.46 -4.38 12.37
C SER A 79 8.68 -4.32 11.45
N LYS A 80 8.86 -3.23 10.75
CA LYS A 80 10.03 -3.00 9.88
C LYS A 80 11.22 -2.56 10.74
N LYS A 81 12.32 -3.28 10.67
CA LYS A 81 13.56 -2.95 11.43
C LYS A 81 14.10 -1.54 11.14
N ASP A 82 13.76 -1.00 9.98
CA ASP A 82 14.31 0.27 9.47
C ASP A 82 13.70 1.52 10.10
N TRP A 83 12.50 1.44 10.69
CA TRP A 83 11.89 2.58 11.35
C TRP A 83 12.69 3.07 12.58
N LYS A 84 13.49 2.20 13.23
CA LYS A 84 14.32 2.58 14.38
C LYS A 84 15.28 3.71 14.03
N ARG A 85 16.00 3.61 12.91
CA ARG A 85 16.95 4.63 12.46
C ARG A 85 16.30 6.00 12.26
N LEU A 86 15.08 5.99 11.71
CA LEU A 86 14.31 7.21 11.50
C LEU A 86 13.88 7.84 12.84
N HIS A 87 13.35 7.01 13.75
CA HIS A 87 12.83 7.49 15.04
C HIS A 87 13.92 7.90 16.03
N GLU A 88 15.08 7.30 16.00
CA GLU A 88 16.25 7.74 16.81
C GLU A 88 16.62 9.20 16.55
N ARG A 89 16.37 9.70 15.33
CA ARG A 89 16.66 11.07 14.92
C ARG A 89 15.47 12.03 15.02
N LEU A 90 14.26 11.52 15.04
CA LEU A 90 13.03 12.31 15.16
C LEU A 90 12.57 12.38 16.63
N ARG A 91 13.26 13.16 17.44
CA ARG A 91 13.08 13.22 18.91
C ARG A 91 11.65 13.48 19.41
N ARG A 92 10.77 14.06 18.57
CA ARG A 92 9.39 14.40 18.94
C ARG A 92 8.35 13.58 18.16
N VAL A 93 8.79 12.64 17.36
CA VAL A 93 7.94 11.64 16.70
C VAL A 93 8.19 10.32 17.40
N GLU A 94 7.26 9.90 18.24
CA GLU A 94 7.37 8.64 18.95
C GLU A 94 6.66 7.54 18.18
N TYR A 95 7.28 6.40 18.11
CA TYR A 95 6.75 5.23 17.43
C TYR A 95 6.04 4.30 18.42
N LEU A 96 4.87 3.83 18.01
CA LEU A 96 4.10 2.81 18.71
C LEU A 96 3.71 1.70 17.73
N PRO A 97 4.00 0.42 18.02
CA PRO A 97 3.45 -0.69 17.26
C PRO A 97 1.92 -0.75 17.44
N ASP A 98 1.21 -1.19 16.40
CA ASP A 98 -0.25 -1.35 16.45
C ASP A 98 -0.72 -2.31 17.55
N SER A 99 0.05 -3.35 17.84
CA SER A 99 -0.21 -4.31 18.92
C SER A 99 -0.22 -3.69 20.33
N GLU A 100 0.35 -2.51 20.50
CA GLU A 100 0.42 -1.81 21.79
C GLU A 100 -0.68 -0.75 21.96
N ILE A 101 -1.53 -0.51 20.96
CA ILE A 101 -2.56 0.54 21.00
C ILE A 101 -3.53 0.39 22.18
N GLY A 102 -3.92 -0.84 22.52
CA GLY A 102 -4.84 -1.12 23.61
C GLY A 102 -4.19 -1.23 24.99
N ALA A 103 -2.90 -1.47 25.06
CA ALA A 103 -2.17 -1.73 26.31
C ALA A 103 -1.57 -0.43 26.93
N LYS A 104 -1.27 0.57 26.11
CA LYS A 104 -0.77 1.87 26.56
C LYS A 104 -1.90 2.92 26.60
N CYS A 105 -2.45 3.15 27.77
CA CYS A 105 -3.13 4.42 28.06
C CYS A 105 -2.10 5.55 27.92
N GLY A 106 -2.25 6.46 26.98
CA GLY A 106 -1.31 7.58 26.85
C GLY A 106 -1.30 8.23 25.46
N LEU A 107 -2.09 7.73 24.50
CA LEU A 107 -2.21 8.37 23.18
C LEU A 107 -2.74 9.82 23.28
N GLU A 108 -3.44 10.15 24.35
CA GLU A 108 -3.95 11.51 24.62
C GLU A 108 -2.83 12.49 25.02
N GLU A 109 -1.66 12.02 25.39
CA GLU A 109 -0.50 12.87 25.72
C GLU A 109 0.14 13.48 24.46
N TYR A 110 -0.10 12.89 23.31
CA TYR A 110 0.41 13.38 22.03
C TYR A 110 -0.49 14.47 21.47
N SER A 111 0.12 15.42 20.79
CA SER A 111 -0.62 16.50 20.11
C SER A 111 -1.35 16.03 18.87
N ALA A 112 -0.89 14.95 18.28
CA ALA A 112 -1.52 14.26 17.15
C ALA A 112 -1.08 12.79 17.12
N VAL A 113 -1.93 11.94 16.56
CA VAL A 113 -1.64 10.54 16.28
C VAL A 113 -1.71 10.32 14.77
N LEU A 114 -0.68 9.69 14.21
CA LEU A 114 -0.60 9.38 12.78
C LEU A 114 -0.51 7.87 12.62
N VAL A 115 -1.29 7.31 11.72
CA VAL A 115 -1.40 5.86 11.54
C VAL A 115 -1.16 5.51 10.08
N ASP A 116 -0.08 4.77 9.82
CA ASP A 116 0.24 4.24 8.49
C ASP A 116 -0.33 2.83 8.33
N GLU A 117 -0.75 2.50 7.10
CA GLU A 117 -1.41 1.23 6.77
C GLU A 117 -2.66 0.97 7.65
N ALA A 118 -3.42 2.01 7.96
CA ALA A 118 -4.53 1.97 8.90
C ALA A 118 -5.67 1.01 8.52
N HIS A 119 -5.69 0.54 7.29
CA HIS A 119 -6.59 -0.51 6.83
C HIS A 119 -6.28 -1.89 7.47
N LEU A 120 -5.11 -2.05 8.09
CA LEU A 120 -4.71 -3.27 8.81
C LEU A 120 -5.07 -3.23 10.30
N LEU A 121 -5.61 -2.12 10.80
CA LEU A 121 -5.97 -1.98 12.22
C LEU A 121 -7.06 -2.96 12.63
N GLU A 122 -6.88 -3.56 13.80
CA GLU A 122 -7.92 -4.34 14.46
C GLU A 122 -9.13 -3.47 14.86
N PRO A 123 -10.36 -4.02 14.90
CA PRO A 123 -11.58 -3.27 15.20
C PRO A 123 -11.50 -2.44 16.49
N GLY A 124 -11.03 -3.03 17.61
CA GLY A 124 -10.91 -2.33 18.88
C GLY A 124 -9.94 -1.15 18.87
N ALA A 125 -8.82 -1.27 18.13
CA ALA A 125 -7.88 -0.17 17.93
C ALA A 125 -8.50 0.96 17.09
N ARG A 126 -9.33 0.63 16.11
CA ARG A 126 -10.07 1.61 15.29
C ARG A 126 -11.05 2.43 16.12
N GLU A 127 -11.85 1.75 16.96
CA GLU A 127 -12.81 2.42 17.86
C GLU A 127 -12.12 3.36 18.84
N LEU A 128 -11.00 2.92 19.41
CA LEU A 128 -10.21 3.73 20.34
C LEU A 128 -9.66 4.99 19.65
N LEU A 129 -9.08 4.84 18.45
CA LEU A 129 -8.55 5.97 17.68
C LEU A 129 -9.66 6.92 17.20
N ALA A 130 -10.84 6.39 16.84
CA ALA A 130 -12.01 7.19 16.56
C ALA A 130 -12.44 8.03 17.77
N GLY A 131 -12.44 7.44 18.97
CA GLY A 131 -12.68 8.16 20.22
C GLY A 131 -11.64 9.25 20.51
N ILE A 132 -10.35 8.99 20.23
CA ILE A 132 -9.27 9.96 20.38
C ILE A 132 -9.46 11.14 19.43
N SER A 133 -9.95 10.92 18.22
CA SER A 133 -10.13 11.95 17.20
C SER A 133 -11.06 13.09 17.63
N THR A 134 -11.93 12.85 18.59
CA THR A 134 -12.80 13.90 19.16
C THR A 134 -12.04 14.92 20.03
N ARG A 135 -10.84 14.56 20.49
CA ARG A 135 -10.02 15.38 21.41
C ARG A 135 -8.64 15.75 20.84
N ARG A 136 -8.14 14.98 19.92
CA ARG A 136 -6.83 15.15 19.25
C ARG A 136 -6.95 14.86 17.77
N PRO A 137 -6.16 15.49 16.90
CA PRO A 137 -6.10 15.12 15.50
C PRO A 137 -5.57 13.69 15.35
N VAL A 138 -6.27 12.88 14.57
CA VAL A 138 -5.82 11.54 14.15
C VAL A 138 -5.80 11.50 12.64
N ILE A 139 -4.63 11.21 12.07
CA ILE A 139 -4.40 11.17 10.62
C ILE A 139 -4.13 9.72 10.23
N PHE A 140 -4.93 9.22 9.32
CA PHE A 140 -4.83 7.85 8.83
C PHE A 140 -4.38 7.84 7.38
N SER A 141 -3.46 6.95 7.02
CA SER A 141 -3.16 6.59 5.66
C SER A 141 -3.48 5.12 5.40
N GLY A 142 -3.98 4.81 4.22
CA GLY A 142 -4.28 3.43 3.87
C GLY A 142 -4.46 3.21 2.38
N ASP A 143 -4.46 1.95 1.98
CA ASP A 143 -4.64 1.58 0.59
C ASP A 143 -6.08 1.80 0.12
N CYS A 144 -6.21 2.06 -1.17
CA CYS A 144 -7.47 2.05 -1.89
C CYS A 144 -7.74 0.61 -2.35
N GLU A 145 -8.80 0.04 -1.85
CA GLU A 145 -9.13 -1.38 -2.00
C GLU A 145 -10.08 -1.66 -3.18
N ASP A 146 -10.31 -0.68 -4.08
CA ASP A 146 -11.25 -0.75 -5.21
C ASP A 146 -11.00 -1.94 -6.17
N VAL A 147 -9.83 -2.54 -6.13
CA VAL A 147 -9.41 -3.64 -7.02
C VAL A 147 -9.45 -5.02 -6.36
N ILE A 148 -9.80 -5.07 -5.08
CA ILE A 148 -9.95 -6.31 -4.31
C ILE A 148 -11.43 -6.50 -3.99
N SER A 149 -11.90 -7.74 -4.04
CA SER A 149 -13.29 -8.04 -3.73
C SER A 149 -13.67 -7.59 -2.32
N PRO A 150 -14.81 -6.91 -2.14
CA PRO A 150 -15.29 -6.47 -0.83
C PRO A 150 -15.40 -7.61 0.19
N ASP A 151 -15.74 -8.83 -0.25
CA ASP A 151 -15.90 -9.99 0.62
C ASP A 151 -14.58 -10.46 1.23
N GLU A 152 -13.44 -10.24 0.53
CA GLU A 152 -12.10 -10.59 1.03
C GLU A 152 -11.53 -9.55 2.00
N LEU A 153 -12.12 -8.37 2.00
CA LEU A 153 -11.67 -7.27 2.85
C LEU A 153 -12.30 -7.31 4.25
N GLY A 154 -13.31 -8.18 4.44
CA GLY A 154 -14.13 -8.12 5.63
C GLY A 154 -14.92 -6.80 5.67
N GLU A 155 -14.98 -6.15 6.83
CA GLU A 155 -15.40 -4.75 6.85
C GLU A 155 -14.35 -3.92 6.13
N SER A 156 -14.70 -3.38 4.95
CA SER A 156 -13.76 -2.56 4.20
C SER A 156 -13.31 -1.38 5.08
N ALA A 157 -12.01 -1.13 5.12
CA ALA A 157 -11.49 -0.01 5.89
C ALA A 157 -12.17 1.31 5.50
N GLU A 158 -12.58 1.47 4.25
CA GLU A 158 -13.32 2.62 3.78
C GLU A 158 -14.71 2.74 4.44
N MET A 159 -15.43 1.62 4.63
CA MET A 159 -16.73 1.65 5.34
C MET A 159 -16.56 1.99 6.82
N VAL A 160 -15.53 1.42 7.45
CA VAL A 160 -15.24 1.69 8.87
C VAL A 160 -14.89 3.17 9.09
N TRP A 161 -14.02 3.72 8.23
CA TRP A 161 -13.61 5.12 8.39
C TRP A 161 -14.70 6.11 7.98
N LYS A 162 -15.53 5.79 7.00
CA LYS A 162 -16.74 6.58 6.71
C LYS A 162 -17.74 6.60 7.86
N SER A 163 -17.72 5.60 8.74
CA SER A 163 -18.56 5.57 9.93
C SER A 163 -18.05 6.44 11.08
N VAL A 164 -16.79 6.89 11.06
CA VAL A 164 -16.25 7.81 12.06
C VAL A 164 -16.87 9.20 11.87
N PRO A 165 -17.60 9.73 12.87
CA PRO A 165 -18.26 11.03 12.73
C PRO A 165 -17.27 12.14 12.38
N GLY A 166 -17.57 12.89 11.31
CA GLY A 166 -16.76 14.04 10.91
C GLY A 166 -15.43 13.69 10.25
N VAL A 167 -15.18 12.41 9.87
CA VAL A 167 -13.97 12.04 9.13
C VAL A 167 -13.89 12.77 7.79
N GLN A 168 -12.73 13.34 7.52
CA GLN A 168 -12.44 14.01 6.25
C GLN A 168 -11.57 13.11 5.40
N THR A 169 -12.06 12.80 4.21
CA THR A 169 -11.41 11.85 3.29
C THR A 169 -10.74 12.58 2.13
N PHE A 170 -9.53 12.12 1.78
CA PHE A 170 -8.75 12.61 0.64
C PHE A 170 -8.30 11.40 -0.18
N ARG A 171 -8.32 11.52 -1.50
CA ARG A 171 -7.87 10.45 -2.40
C ARG A 171 -6.64 10.88 -3.18
N MET A 172 -5.57 10.10 -3.07
CA MET A 172 -4.36 10.25 -3.84
C MET A 172 -4.46 9.41 -5.12
N THR A 173 -4.40 10.07 -6.27
CA THR A 173 -4.54 9.42 -7.58
C THR A 173 -3.23 9.34 -8.35
N ASN A 174 -2.30 10.25 -8.04
CA ASN A 174 -1.03 10.32 -8.75
C ASN A 174 -0.06 9.27 -8.20
N ARG A 175 0.30 8.33 -9.05
CA ARG A 175 1.32 7.34 -8.72
C ARG A 175 2.70 7.90 -8.98
N ILE A 176 3.59 7.63 -8.06
CA ILE A 176 4.91 8.22 -8.07
C ILE A 176 6.00 7.16 -8.22
N ARG A 177 5.79 5.95 -7.72
CA ARG A 177 6.82 4.90 -7.64
C ARG A 177 6.71 3.79 -8.65
N THR A 178 5.53 3.50 -9.16
CA THR A 178 5.31 2.42 -10.09
C THR A 178 5.26 2.93 -11.51
N ASN A 179 5.84 2.17 -12.43
CA ASN A 179 5.59 2.34 -13.85
C ASN A 179 4.06 2.37 -14.06
N ALA A 180 3.56 3.44 -14.67
CA ALA A 180 2.12 3.63 -14.87
C ALA A 180 1.49 2.48 -15.65
N GLU A 181 2.27 1.85 -16.52
CA GLU A 181 1.90 0.68 -17.29
C GLU A 181 1.65 -0.54 -16.39
N LEU A 182 2.64 -0.92 -15.54
CA LEU A 182 2.51 -2.05 -14.61
C LEU A 182 1.30 -1.87 -13.70
N SER A 183 1.12 -0.68 -13.25
CA SER A 183 0.05 -0.31 -12.35
C SER A 183 -1.34 -0.48 -12.97
N VAL A 184 -1.50 -0.10 -14.25
CA VAL A 184 -2.77 -0.30 -14.98
C VAL A 184 -2.98 -1.78 -15.29
N PHE A 185 -1.91 -2.50 -15.66
CA PHE A 185 -1.97 -3.94 -15.87
C PHE A 185 -2.43 -4.66 -14.60
N ILE A 186 -1.79 -4.39 -13.46
CA ILE A 186 -2.14 -4.98 -12.16
C ILE A 186 -3.61 -4.74 -11.83
N GLN A 187 -4.12 -3.51 -11.98
CA GLN A 187 -5.54 -3.25 -11.72
C GLN A 187 -6.46 -4.04 -12.63
N ASN A 188 -6.17 -4.09 -13.92
CA ASN A 188 -6.98 -4.81 -14.87
C ASN A 188 -6.94 -6.32 -14.64
N MET A 189 -5.80 -6.85 -14.16
CA MET A 189 -5.65 -8.24 -13.77
C MET A 189 -6.38 -8.56 -12.48
N MET A 190 -6.32 -7.69 -11.48
CA MET A 190 -6.99 -7.90 -10.20
C MET A 190 -8.51 -7.79 -10.31
N ARG A 191 -8.99 -6.93 -11.20
CA ARG A 191 -10.41 -6.73 -11.47
C ARG A 191 -10.66 -6.51 -12.95
N LEU A 192 -11.30 -7.50 -13.59
CA LEU A 192 -11.69 -7.41 -14.98
C LEU A 192 -12.80 -6.37 -15.15
N THR A 193 -12.46 -5.23 -15.71
CA THR A 193 -13.47 -4.20 -16.04
C THR A 193 -13.77 -4.25 -17.54
N ARG A 194 -15.05 -4.47 -17.90
CA ARG A 194 -15.45 -4.41 -19.30
C ARG A 194 -15.16 -3.03 -19.89
N GLY A 195 -14.40 -3.00 -20.99
CA GLY A 195 -14.33 -1.81 -21.86
C GLY A 195 -13.21 -0.80 -21.60
N LYS A 196 -12.16 -1.12 -20.86
CA LYS A 196 -10.98 -0.25 -20.82
C LYS A 196 -10.11 -0.46 -22.06
N GLY A 197 -9.84 0.64 -22.77
CA GLY A 197 -9.18 0.69 -24.07
C GLY A 197 -7.86 -0.08 -24.15
N ARG A 198 -7.54 -0.50 -25.36
CA ARG A 198 -6.34 -1.21 -25.76
C ARG A 198 -5.09 -0.48 -25.27
N ARG A 199 -4.27 -1.16 -24.49
CA ARG A 199 -2.95 -0.68 -24.04
C ARG A 199 -1.92 -1.75 -24.26
N MET A 200 -0.72 -1.36 -24.66
CA MET A 200 0.43 -2.23 -24.70
C MET A 200 1.11 -2.27 -23.34
N TYR A 201 1.59 -3.44 -22.94
CA TYR A 201 2.31 -3.67 -21.70
C TYR A 201 3.68 -4.31 -21.97
N PRO A 202 4.63 -3.57 -22.59
CA PRO A 202 5.92 -4.10 -23.00
C PRO A 202 6.80 -4.60 -21.84
N HIS A 203 6.54 -4.14 -20.62
CA HIS A 203 7.29 -4.53 -19.43
C HIS A 203 6.60 -5.64 -18.61
N VAL A 204 5.56 -6.26 -19.20
CA VAL A 204 4.88 -7.39 -18.58
C VAL A 204 5.03 -8.63 -19.47
N SER A 205 5.39 -9.74 -18.86
CA SER A 205 5.52 -11.03 -19.54
C SER A 205 4.83 -12.15 -18.79
N ALA A 206 4.46 -13.22 -19.49
CA ALA A 206 3.83 -14.39 -18.89
C ALA A 206 4.31 -15.67 -19.55
N GLY A 207 4.47 -16.73 -18.77
CA GLY A 207 4.72 -18.08 -19.22
C GLY A 207 3.79 -19.08 -18.55
N TYR A 208 3.41 -20.13 -19.26
CA TYR A 208 2.52 -21.18 -18.79
C TYR A 208 3.28 -22.50 -18.63
N GLY A 209 3.10 -23.16 -17.48
CA GLY A 209 3.62 -24.49 -17.20
C GLY A 209 2.47 -25.49 -16.98
N ASN A 210 2.49 -26.57 -17.77
CA ASN A 210 1.49 -27.63 -17.66
C ASN A 210 1.63 -28.47 -16.38
N ASP A 211 2.81 -28.42 -15.76
CA ASP A 211 3.13 -29.14 -14.53
C ASP A 211 4.14 -28.35 -13.66
N GLU A 212 4.57 -28.97 -12.58
CA GLU A 212 5.54 -28.38 -11.63
C GLU A 212 6.92 -28.17 -12.27
N GLU A 213 7.38 -29.14 -13.07
CA GLU A 213 8.69 -29.11 -13.68
C GLU A 213 8.81 -27.98 -14.71
N GLU A 214 7.80 -27.81 -15.55
CA GLU A 214 7.73 -26.71 -16.52
C GLU A 214 7.64 -25.35 -15.82
N ALA A 215 6.82 -25.24 -14.78
CA ALA A 215 6.69 -24.00 -14.01
C ALA A 215 8.01 -23.63 -13.31
N GLU A 216 8.70 -24.60 -12.70
CA GLU A 216 10.03 -24.37 -12.11
C GLU A 216 11.07 -23.95 -13.15
N LYS A 217 11.05 -24.56 -14.33
CA LYS A 217 11.96 -24.20 -15.43
C LYS A 217 11.75 -22.76 -15.88
N LEU A 218 10.50 -22.34 -16.04
CA LEU A 218 10.15 -20.95 -16.36
C LEU A 218 10.61 -19.99 -15.26
N LEU A 219 10.34 -20.33 -14.00
CA LEU A 219 10.76 -19.53 -12.85
C LEU A 219 12.28 -19.37 -12.79
N LYS A 220 13.04 -20.47 -12.96
CA LYS A 220 14.50 -20.45 -13.02
C LYS A 220 15.01 -19.59 -14.19
N GLY A 221 14.30 -19.61 -15.32
CA GLY A 221 14.60 -18.74 -16.47
C GLY A 221 14.49 -17.25 -16.11
N TYR A 222 13.40 -16.85 -15.46
CA TYR A 222 13.24 -15.46 -15.02
C TYR A 222 14.26 -15.06 -13.94
N LEU A 223 14.57 -15.95 -13.00
CA LEU A 223 15.62 -15.69 -12.01
C LEU A 223 16.99 -15.46 -12.64
N ALA A 224 17.32 -16.24 -13.68
CA ALA A 224 18.56 -16.07 -14.45
C ALA A 224 18.60 -14.72 -15.21
N LEU A 225 17.46 -14.15 -15.56
CA LEU A 225 17.32 -12.81 -16.15
C LEU A 225 17.33 -11.68 -15.13
N GLY A 226 17.56 -11.99 -13.84
CA GLY A 226 17.63 -11.00 -12.76
C GLY A 226 16.30 -10.62 -12.13
N TYR A 227 15.21 -11.35 -12.40
CA TYR A 227 13.96 -11.18 -11.67
C TYR A 227 14.11 -11.70 -10.25
N ARG A 228 13.42 -11.06 -9.30
CA ARG A 228 13.28 -11.58 -7.94
C ARG A 228 11.97 -12.33 -7.78
N TYR A 229 12.04 -13.46 -7.12
CA TYR A 229 10.89 -14.23 -6.68
C TYR A 229 10.81 -14.16 -5.16
N PHE A 230 9.64 -13.90 -4.64
CA PHE A 230 9.39 -13.94 -3.21
C PHE A 230 8.42 -15.08 -2.90
N GLU A 231 8.83 -15.98 -2.04
CA GLU A 231 7.90 -16.95 -1.46
C GLU A 231 6.81 -16.21 -0.68
N GLU A 232 5.59 -16.77 -0.68
CA GLU A 232 4.41 -16.11 -0.10
C GLU A 232 4.55 -15.70 1.36
N ASN A 233 5.39 -16.39 2.12
CA ASN A 233 5.60 -16.15 3.55
C ASN A 233 6.81 -15.23 3.83
N ALA A 234 7.54 -14.79 2.83
CA ALA A 234 8.64 -13.86 3.02
C ALA A 234 8.09 -12.43 3.17
N GLY A 235 8.11 -11.92 4.39
CA GLY A 235 7.67 -10.57 4.75
C GLY A 235 8.60 -9.46 4.24
N SER A 236 9.01 -9.51 2.98
CA SER A 236 9.81 -8.47 2.34
C SER A 236 8.90 -7.38 1.80
N SER A 237 9.07 -6.17 2.30
CA SER A 237 8.38 -4.96 1.80
C SER A 237 9.27 -4.12 0.88
N GLU A 238 10.36 -4.69 0.38
CA GLU A 238 11.29 -4.00 -0.50
C GLU A 238 10.74 -3.94 -1.92
N ASP A 239 10.82 -2.75 -2.49
CA ASP A 239 10.60 -2.55 -3.92
C ASP A 239 11.72 -3.24 -4.72
N VAL A 240 11.36 -3.84 -5.84
CA VAL A 240 12.29 -4.54 -6.73
C VAL A 240 12.16 -4.05 -8.16
N GLU A 241 13.26 -4.01 -8.89
CA GLU A 241 13.22 -3.59 -10.30
C GLU A 241 12.42 -4.58 -11.14
N ARG A 242 12.70 -5.88 -11.00
CA ARG A 242 12.08 -6.97 -11.77
C ARG A 242 11.49 -8.01 -10.84
N LEU A 243 10.21 -8.26 -10.96
CA LEU A 243 9.48 -9.21 -10.13
C LEU A 243 8.92 -10.35 -10.97
N VAL A 244 9.09 -11.58 -10.53
CA VAL A 244 8.35 -12.73 -11.05
C VAL A 244 7.43 -13.31 -9.97
N VAL A 245 6.20 -13.65 -10.36
CA VAL A 245 5.15 -14.18 -9.47
C VAL A 245 4.63 -15.48 -10.03
N LEU A 246 4.44 -16.47 -9.15
CA LEU A 246 3.83 -17.77 -9.50
C LEU A 246 2.33 -17.74 -9.15
N LEU A 247 1.50 -18.02 -10.14
CA LEU A 247 0.04 -18.18 -9.98
C LEU A 247 -0.33 -19.63 -10.34
N ASP A 248 -0.99 -20.30 -9.44
CA ASP A 248 -1.40 -21.71 -9.63
C ASP A 248 -2.93 -21.86 -9.70
N GLU A 249 -3.40 -23.11 -9.71
CA GLU A 249 -4.81 -23.48 -9.80
C GLU A 249 -5.71 -22.95 -8.68
N ARG A 250 -5.15 -22.37 -7.61
CA ARG A 250 -5.92 -21.77 -6.50
C ARG A 250 -6.47 -20.40 -6.82
N TYR A 251 -5.96 -19.75 -7.86
CA TYR A 251 -6.45 -18.45 -8.31
C TYR A 251 -7.53 -18.62 -9.36
N PHE A 252 -8.62 -17.86 -9.26
CA PHE A 252 -9.74 -17.87 -10.20
C PHE A 252 -10.43 -16.49 -10.23
N TYR A 253 -11.24 -16.25 -11.24
CA TYR A 253 -12.09 -15.07 -11.30
C TYR A 253 -13.51 -15.38 -10.87
N ASP A 254 -14.08 -14.53 -10.00
CA ASP A 254 -15.48 -14.64 -9.65
C ASP A 254 -16.42 -14.03 -10.72
N GLU A 255 -17.73 -14.20 -10.55
CA GLU A 255 -18.74 -13.71 -11.49
C GLU A 255 -18.71 -12.19 -11.68
N THR A 256 -18.16 -11.45 -10.72
CA THR A 256 -18.02 -9.99 -10.74
C THR A 256 -16.69 -9.52 -11.33
N GLY A 257 -15.84 -10.46 -11.74
CA GLY A 257 -14.57 -10.23 -12.39
C GLY A 257 -13.42 -9.92 -11.45
N TYR A 258 -13.54 -10.15 -10.15
CA TYR A 258 -12.42 -10.03 -9.22
C TYR A 258 -11.57 -11.30 -9.21
N LEU A 259 -10.26 -11.13 -9.18
CA LEU A 259 -9.34 -12.23 -8.91
C LEU A 259 -9.51 -12.69 -7.46
N ARG A 260 -9.69 -13.99 -7.27
CA ARG A 260 -9.90 -14.67 -5.99
C ARG A 260 -8.84 -15.74 -5.78
N SER A 261 -8.76 -16.23 -4.55
CA SER A 261 -7.93 -17.40 -4.23
C SER A 261 -8.62 -18.24 -3.14
N GLY A 262 -8.56 -19.56 -3.29
CA GLY A 262 -9.24 -20.49 -2.37
C GLY A 262 -8.68 -20.49 -0.94
N ASN A 263 -7.40 -20.19 -0.74
CA ASN A 263 -6.74 -20.26 0.57
C ASN A 263 -5.59 -19.27 0.76
N ARG A 264 -5.47 -18.28 -0.12
CA ARG A 264 -4.41 -17.28 -0.08
C ARG A 264 -4.99 -15.86 -0.05
N SER A 265 -4.27 -14.93 0.50
CA SER A 265 -4.69 -13.53 0.50
C SER A 265 -4.37 -12.87 -0.86
N VAL A 266 -5.40 -12.62 -1.65
CA VAL A 266 -5.30 -11.83 -2.89
C VAL A 266 -4.78 -10.42 -2.62
N ARG A 267 -5.05 -9.89 -1.43
CA ARG A 267 -4.49 -8.64 -0.97
C ARG A 267 -2.97 -8.68 -0.87
N ARG A 268 -2.38 -9.77 -0.34
CA ARG A 268 -0.92 -9.95 -0.30
C ARG A 268 -0.34 -10.01 -1.71
N LEU A 269 -1.01 -10.71 -2.63
CA LEU A 269 -0.62 -10.73 -4.03
C LEU A 269 -0.63 -9.32 -4.62
N PHE A 270 -1.70 -8.55 -4.42
CA PHE A 270 -1.82 -7.18 -4.89
C PHE A 270 -0.69 -6.28 -4.38
N HIS A 271 -0.39 -6.34 -3.08
CA HIS A 271 0.74 -5.61 -2.50
C HIS A 271 2.07 -5.99 -3.14
N ARG A 272 2.29 -7.29 -3.33
CA ARG A 272 3.51 -7.81 -3.95
C ARG A 272 3.67 -7.35 -5.40
N LEU A 273 2.64 -7.45 -6.20
CA LEU A 273 2.68 -6.99 -7.59
C LEU A 273 3.07 -5.50 -7.69
N ASN A 274 2.61 -4.69 -6.75
CA ASN A 274 2.93 -3.26 -6.72
C ASN A 274 4.36 -2.94 -6.22
N GLN A 275 5.16 -3.93 -5.81
CA GLN A 275 6.58 -3.76 -5.49
C GLN A 275 7.46 -3.74 -6.75
N ALA A 276 6.97 -4.22 -7.90
CA ALA A 276 7.67 -4.16 -9.17
C ALA A 276 7.80 -2.73 -9.68
N LYS A 277 9.02 -2.28 -10.00
CA LYS A 277 9.30 -0.92 -10.51
C LYS A 277 9.38 -0.87 -12.04
N GLU A 278 10.05 -1.82 -12.65
CA GLU A 278 10.38 -1.80 -14.08
C GLU A 278 9.70 -2.91 -14.85
N GLU A 279 9.81 -4.15 -14.40
CA GLU A 279 9.30 -5.31 -15.12
C GLU A 279 8.55 -6.27 -14.21
N LEU A 280 7.49 -6.87 -14.73
CA LEU A 280 6.66 -7.83 -14.05
C LEU A 280 6.49 -9.09 -14.91
N ALA A 281 6.75 -10.25 -14.33
CA ALA A 281 6.58 -11.54 -15.00
C ALA A 281 5.63 -12.45 -14.21
N PHE A 282 4.84 -13.22 -14.94
CA PHE A 282 3.96 -14.21 -14.38
C PHE A 282 4.36 -15.60 -14.85
N VAL A 283 4.54 -16.51 -13.93
CA VAL A 283 4.57 -17.95 -14.21
C VAL A 283 3.22 -18.51 -13.77
N VAL A 284 2.44 -19.00 -14.73
CA VAL A 284 1.12 -19.56 -14.44
C VAL A 284 1.20 -21.07 -14.55
N LYS A 285 0.90 -21.77 -13.44
CA LYS A 285 0.97 -23.22 -13.33
C LYS A 285 -0.44 -23.83 -13.30
N LYS A 286 -0.75 -24.69 -14.29
CA LYS A 286 -2.03 -25.45 -14.34
C LYS A 286 -3.29 -24.59 -14.24
N ASN A 287 -3.26 -23.35 -14.72
CA ASN A 287 -4.37 -22.42 -14.60
C ASN A 287 -4.59 -21.70 -15.94
N GLU A 288 -5.30 -22.38 -16.84
CA GLU A 288 -5.58 -21.86 -18.18
C GLU A 288 -6.46 -20.62 -18.16
N GLU A 289 -7.40 -20.53 -17.19
CA GLU A 289 -8.30 -19.39 -17.06
C GLU A 289 -7.50 -18.11 -16.77
N VAL A 290 -6.71 -18.10 -15.71
CA VAL A 290 -5.90 -16.94 -15.33
C VAL A 290 -4.86 -16.61 -16.41
N TYR A 291 -4.26 -17.62 -17.03
CA TYR A 291 -3.31 -17.41 -18.13
C TYR A 291 -3.98 -16.77 -19.34
N SER A 292 -5.17 -17.24 -19.74
CA SER A 292 -5.93 -16.67 -20.85
C SER A 292 -6.30 -15.21 -20.61
N VAL A 293 -6.64 -14.85 -19.38
CA VAL A 293 -6.89 -13.45 -19.00
C VAL A 293 -5.63 -12.61 -19.13
N ILE A 294 -4.50 -13.08 -18.59
CA ILE A 294 -3.22 -12.37 -18.68
C ILE A 294 -2.83 -12.18 -20.15
N LEU A 295 -2.91 -13.23 -20.98
CA LEU A 295 -2.63 -13.13 -22.41
C LEU A 295 -3.59 -12.17 -23.11
N GLY A 296 -4.89 -12.21 -22.75
CA GLY A 296 -5.88 -11.28 -23.31
C GLY A 296 -5.55 -9.82 -22.99
N LEU A 297 -5.03 -9.53 -21.82
CA LEU A 297 -4.54 -8.20 -21.46
C LEU A 297 -3.28 -7.81 -22.24
N LEU A 298 -2.35 -8.76 -22.46
CA LEU A 298 -1.09 -8.52 -23.19
C LEU A 298 -1.30 -8.39 -24.69
N GLN A 299 -2.28 -9.11 -25.27
CA GLN A 299 -2.55 -9.17 -26.70
C GLN A 299 -3.64 -8.19 -27.16
N ALA A 300 -4.19 -7.39 -26.27
CA ALA A 300 -5.23 -6.41 -26.61
C ALA A 300 -4.64 -5.33 -27.56
N MET A 301 -4.43 -5.71 -28.83
CA MET A 301 -4.11 -4.79 -29.93
C MET A 301 -5.34 -4.06 -30.44
#